data_06214bab7a818586f04d7d32c4f3d8b1
#
_entry.id   06214bab7a818586f04d7d32c4f3d8b1
#
_cell.length_a   1.000
_cell.length_b   1.000
_cell.length_c   1.000
_cell.angle_alpha   90.00
_cell.angle_beta   90.00
_cell.angle_gamma   90.00
#
_symmetry.space_group_name_H-M   'P 1'
#
loop_
_entity.id
_entity.type
_entity.pdbx_description
1 polymer ?
#
loop_
_entity_poly.entity_id
_entity_poly.type
_entity_poly.pdbx_seq_one_letter_code
_entity_poly.pdbx_strand_id
1 'polypeptide(L)'
;ASLVSECKGLAHPASVDSLPTSANQEDHVSMATFAARRLQDMNRNTLQILAVEYLAASQGISLRRPLTSSTQVESAYELLRAHVPEYAQDRVFYPDIEKSASIINQGQLAKLLPKQPLDTDTQIH
;
A
#
# COMPACT_ATOMS: atom_id res chain seq x y z
N ALA A 1 13.02 -1.80 -0.27
CA ALA A 1 13.51 -3.15 -0.66
C ALA A 1 13.20 -4.20 0.42
N SER A 2 13.57 -3.99 1.71
CA SER A 2 13.38 -4.99 2.79
C SER A 2 11.92 -5.40 2.97
N LEU A 3 10.98 -4.44 3.06
CA LEU A 3 9.55 -4.72 3.18
C LEU A 3 8.98 -5.49 1.98
N VAL A 4 9.48 -5.22 0.77
CA VAL A 4 9.10 -5.97 -0.43
C VAL A 4 9.58 -7.41 -0.34
N SER A 5 10.81 -7.63 0.14
CA SER A 5 11.36 -8.97 0.35
C SER A 5 10.58 -9.75 1.40
N GLU A 6 10.19 -9.09 2.50
CA GLU A 6 9.35 -9.69 3.54
C GLU A 6 7.97 -10.07 2.99
N CYS A 7 7.32 -9.20 2.20
CA CYS A 7 6.06 -9.53 1.54
C CYS A 7 6.17 -10.76 0.64
N LYS A 8 7.30 -10.94 -0.07
CA LYS A 8 7.53 -12.15 -0.88
C LYS A 8 7.60 -13.41 -0.02
N GLY A 9 8.24 -13.34 1.16
CA GLY A 9 8.25 -14.45 2.11
C GLY A 9 6.86 -14.76 2.65
N LEU A 10 6.10 -13.72 3.03
CA LEU A 10 4.73 -13.86 3.51
C LEU A 10 3.76 -14.38 2.43
N ALA A 11 4.06 -14.17 1.15
CA ALA A 11 3.25 -14.64 0.04
C ALA A 11 3.43 -16.14 -0.28
N HIS A 12 4.33 -16.86 0.42
CA HIS A 12 4.49 -18.31 0.22
C HIS A 12 3.14 -19.03 0.39
N PRO A 13 2.72 -19.89 -0.55
CA PRO A 13 1.41 -20.54 -0.51
C PRO A 13 1.23 -21.38 0.76
N ALA A 14 0.21 -21.10 1.57
CA ALA A 14 -0.12 -21.90 2.74
C ALA A 14 -0.74 -23.27 2.35
N SER A 15 -1.27 -23.38 1.14
CA SER A 15 -1.88 -24.59 0.61
C SER A 15 -0.88 -25.73 0.31
N VAL A 16 0.43 -25.45 0.36
CA VAL A 16 1.44 -26.50 0.25
C VAL A 16 1.60 -27.31 1.56
N ASP A 17 1.12 -26.76 2.67
CA ASP A 17 1.08 -27.46 3.95
C ASP A 17 -0.19 -28.28 4.06
N SER A 18 -0.03 -29.54 4.48
CA SER A 18 -1.13 -30.41 4.84
C SER A 18 -0.70 -31.26 6.02
N LEU A 19 -1.59 -31.38 7.00
CA LEU A 19 -1.41 -32.27 8.15
C LEU A 19 -2.76 -32.89 8.51
N PRO A 20 -2.78 -34.18 8.88
CA PRO A 20 -4.01 -34.83 9.30
C PRO A 20 -4.44 -34.36 10.68
N THR A 21 -5.75 -34.30 10.88
CA THR A 21 -6.38 -34.03 12.18
C THR A 21 -7.45 -35.05 12.48
N SER A 22 -8.09 -34.97 13.68
CA SER A 22 -9.20 -35.84 14.07
C SER A 22 -8.88 -37.35 13.91
N ALA A 23 -7.71 -37.79 14.39
CA ALA A 23 -7.24 -39.18 14.29
C ALA A 23 -7.20 -39.69 12.83
N ASN A 24 -6.72 -38.90 11.90
CA ASN A 24 -6.63 -39.15 10.45
C ASN A 24 -7.99 -39.24 9.73
N GLN A 25 -9.07 -38.76 10.33
CA GLN A 25 -10.34 -38.64 9.60
C GLN A 25 -10.31 -37.48 8.58
N GLU A 26 -9.56 -36.43 8.90
CA GLU A 26 -9.26 -35.31 7.98
C GLU A 26 -7.79 -35.41 7.55
N ASP A 27 -7.55 -35.82 6.32
CA ASP A 27 -6.23 -36.00 5.74
C ASP A 27 -5.70 -34.72 5.07
N HIS A 28 -6.59 -33.77 4.76
CA HIS A 28 -6.24 -32.48 4.18
C HIS A 28 -7.01 -31.34 4.85
N VAL A 29 -6.34 -30.64 5.78
CA VAL A 29 -6.93 -29.51 6.49
C VAL A 29 -6.62 -28.20 5.79
N SER A 30 -7.64 -27.36 5.60
CA SER A 30 -7.47 -26.04 4.99
C SER A 30 -6.63 -25.08 5.84
N MET A 31 -5.59 -24.49 5.26
CA MET A 31 -4.76 -23.45 5.87
C MET A 31 -5.25 -22.03 5.56
N ALA A 32 -6.53 -21.87 5.18
CA ALA A 32 -7.11 -20.58 4.77
C ALA A 32 -7.02 -19.52 5.86
N THR A 33 -7.25 -19.86 7.12
CA THR A 33 -7.14 -18.94 8.26
C THR A 33 -5.72 -18.39 8.42
N PHE A 34 -4.72 -19.26 8.31
CA PHE A 34 -3.31 -18.84 8.35
C PHE A 34 -2.98 -17.93 7.16
N ALA A 35 -3.41 -18.31 5.95
CA ALA A 35 -3.25 -17.49 4.76
C ALA A 35 -3.89 -16.11 4.90
N ALA A 36 -5.12 -16.04 5.42
CA ALA A 36 -5.83 -14.78 5.64
C ALA A 36 -5.14 -13.88 6.68
N ARG A 37 -4.65 -14.44 7.78
CA ARG A 37 -3.98 -13.65 8.83
C ARG A 37 -2.71 -12.97 8.34
N ARG A 38 -1.93 -13.59 7.47
CA ARG A 38 -0.71 -13.01 6.89
C ARG A 38 -0.97 -11.75 6.06
N LEU A 39 -2.17 -11.62 5.47
CA LEU A 39 -2.54 -10.44 4.68
C LEU A 39 -2.48 -9.16 5.51
N GLN A 40 -2.70 -9.22 6.81
CA GLN A 40 -2.61 -8.03 7.67
C GLN A 40 -1.19 -7.45 7.69
N ASP A 41 -0.17 -8.30 7.82
CA ASP A 41 1.23 -7.87 7.81
C ASP A 41 1.66 -7.41 6.41
N MET A 42 1.22 -8.11 5.36
CA MET A 42 1.47 -7.71 3.98
C MET A 42 0.84 -6.34 3.66
N ASN A 43 -0.38 -6.09 4.11
CA ASN A 43 -1.04 -4.79 3.93
C ASN A 43 -0.30 -3.67 4.68
N ARG A 44 0.18 -3.94 5.90
CA ARG A 44 0.99 -2.97 6.65
C ARG A 44 2.30 -2.64 5.93
N ASN A 45 3.00 -3.65 5.45
CA ASN A 45 4.23 -3.46 4.69
C ASN A 45 3.99 -2.69 3.39
N THR A 46 2.91 -3.03 2.67
CA THR A 46 2.52 -2.33 1.44
C THR A 46 2.21 -0.86 1.70
N LEU A 47 1.48 -0.56 2.78
CA LEU A 47 1.19 0.81 3.18
C LEU A 47 2.47 1.62 3.43
N GLN A 48 3.46 1.04 4.11
CA GLN A 48 4.74 1.70 4.37
C GLN A 48 5.56 1.89 3.08
N ILE A 49 5.53 0.92 2.17
CA ILE A 49 6.18 1.05 0.85
C ILE A 49 5.58 2.23 0.08
N LEU A 50 4.26 2.29 -0.02
CA LEU A 50 3.55 3.38 -0.71
C LEU A 50 3.78 4.74 -0.03
N ALA A 51 3.88 4.78 1.29
CA ALA A 51 4.17 6.01 2.03
C ALA A 51 5.54 6.58 1.68
N VAL A 52 6.55 5.73 1.62
CA VAL A 52 7.91 6.13 1.21
C VAL A 52 7.94 6.58 -0.25
N GLU A 53 7.25 5.87 -1.14
CA GLU A 53 7.14 6.25 -2.56
C GLU A 53 6.47 7.62 -2.72
N TYR A 54 5.38 7.87 -1.99
CA TYR A 54 4.65 9.13 -2.03
C TYR A 54 5.53 10.31 -1.56
N LEU A 55 6.31 10.13 -0.49
CA LEU A 55 7.29 11.12 -0.02
C LEU A 55 8.35 11.40 -1.08
N ALA A 56 8.95 10.36 -1.65
CA ALA A 56 10.01 10.49 -2.64
C ALA A 56 9.50 11.13 -3.94
N ALA A 57 8.33 10.72 -4.43
CA ALA A 57 7.70 11.30 -5.61
C ALA A 57 7.37 12.78 -5.41
N SER A 58 6.82 13.14 -4.25
CA SER A 58 6.50 14.55 -3.93
C SER A 58 7.77 15.40 -3.85
N GLN A 59 8.86 14.87 -3.31
CA GLN A 59 10.14 15.59 -3.32
C GLN A 59 10.69 15.74 -4.74
N GLY A 60 10.52 14.71 -5.59
CA GLY A 60 10.88 14.79 -7.00
C GLY A 60 10.12 15.89 -7.76
N ILE A 61 8.84 16.10 -7.43
CA ILE A 61 8.04 17.21 -7.99
C ILE A 61 8.60 18.57 -7.54
N SER A 62 8.90 18.73 -6.25
CA SER A 62 9.49 19.96 -5.70
C SER A 62 10.78 20.34 -6.44
N LEU A 63 11.67 19.36 -6.67
CA LEU A 63 12.95 19.58 -7.34
C LEU A 63 12.82 19.93 -8.84
N ARG A 64 11.66 19.70 -9.43
CA ARG A 64 11.38 20.03 -10.84
C ARG A 64 10.67 21.36 -11.05
N ARG A 65 10.35 22.08 -9.97
CA ARG A 65 9.74 23.43 -10.12
C ARG A 65 10.63 24.35 -10.97
N PRO A 66 10.08 25.19 -11.85
CA PRO A 66 8.66 25.59 -11.98
C PRO A 66 7.80 24.68 -12.88
N LEU A 67 8.28 23.52 -13.33
CA LEU A 67 7.47 22.59 -14.10
C LEU A 67 6.30 22.09 -13.25
N THR A 68 5.13 21.98 -13.87
CA THR A 68 3.91 21.48 -13.24
C THR A 68 3.50 20.12 -13.81
N SER A 69 2.81 19.33 -13.04
CA SER A 69 2.27 18.03 -13.43
C SER A 69 0.77 18.14 -13.78
N SER A 70 0.07 17.01 -13.91
CA SER A 70 -1.39 17.02 -14.06
C SER A 70 -2.08 17.53 -12.80
N THR A 71 -3.30 18.03 -12.93
CA THR A 71 -4.10 18.56 -11.81
C THR A 71 -4.22 17.56 -10.66
N GLN A 72 -4.44 16.27 -10.96
CA GLN A 72 -4.56 15.23 -9.95
C GLN A 72 -3.25 15.00 -9.19
N VAL A 73 -2.13 15.01 -9.90
CA VAL A 73 -0.80 14.85 -9.29
C VAL A 73 -0.44 16.07 -8.44
N GLU A 74 -0.75 17.29 -8.91
CA GLU A 74 -0.56 18.50 -8.12
C GLU A 74 -1.43 18.49 -6.85
N SER A 75 -2.70 18.08 -6.93
CA SER A 75 -3.57 17.94 -5.76
C SER A 75 -3.03 16.92 -4.76
N ALA A 76 -2.49 15.79 -5.24
CA ALA A 76 -1.85 14.82 -4.36
C ALA A 76 -0.58 15.39 -3.71
N TYR A 77 0.24 16.11 -4.47
CA TYR A 77 1.41 16.79 -3.95
C TYR A 77 1.04 17.80 -2.86
N GLU A 78 0.06 18.68 -3.10
CA GLU A 78 -0.41 19.68 -2.14
C GLU A 78 -0.97 19.03 -0.86
N LEU A 79 -1.71 17.93 -1.00
CA LEU A 79 -2.23 17.16 0.13
C LEU A 79 -1.11 16.69 1.06
N LEU A 80 -0.01 16.16 0.51
CA LEU A 80 1.13 15.77 1.33
C LEU A 80 1.80 16.98 1.95
N ARG A 81 2.05 18.04 1.16
CA ARG A 81 2.77 19.24 1.62
C ARG A 81 2.03 20.04 2.69
N ALA A 82 0.72 19.88 2.80
CA ALA A 82 -0.04 20.42 3.93
C ALA A 82 0.33 19.78 5.28
N HIS A 83 0.96 18.61 5.27
CA HIS A 83 1.30 17.84 6.48
C HIS A 83 2.80 17.59 6.65
N VAL A 84 3.54 17.54 5.53
CA VAL A 84 4.96 17.21 5.49
C VAL A 84 5.70 18.27 4.69
N PRO A 85 6.57 19.07 5.32
CA PRO A 85 7.34 20.11 4.63
C PRO A 85 8.36 19.50 3.67
N GLU A 86 8.77 20.29 2.68
CA GLU A 86 9.92 19.97 1.85
C GLU A 86 11.19 19.85 2.68
N TYR A 87 12.17 19.14 2.15
CA TYR A 87 13.46 19.03 2.81
C TYR A 87 14.59 19.30 1.81
N ALA A 88 15.55 20.10 2.26
CA ALA A 88 16.79 20.39 1.55
C ALA A 88 17.98 19.64 2.15
N GLN A 89 17.85 19.13 3.36
CA GLN A 89 18.88 18.40 4.10
C GLN A 89 18.27 17.15 4.73
N ASP A 90 19.10 16.15 5.00
CA ASP A 90 18.71 14.95 5.71
C ASP A 90 18.13 15.25 7.09
N ARG A 91 17.12 14.48 7.46
CA ARG A 91 16.47 14.53 8.76
C ARG A 91 15.91 13.17 9.13
N VAL A 92 15.35 13.04 10.32
CA VAL A 92 14.60 11.85 10.72
C VAL A 92 13.29 11.80 9.94
N PHE A 93 13.15 10.85 9.00
CA PHE A 93 11.97 10.72 8.12
C PHE A 93 10.84 9.89 8.72
N TYR A 94 11.05 9.22 9.83
CA TYR A 94 10.01 8.38 10.44
C TYR A 94 8.67 9.10 10.65
N PRO A 95 8.62 10.34 11.22
CA PRO A 95 7.35 11.05 11.39
C PRO A 95 6.67 11.40 10.05
N ASP A 96 7.47 11.66 9.01
CA ASP A 96 6.95 12.00 7.68
C ASP A 96 6.35 10.77 6.99
N ILE A 97 7.00 9.59 7.16
CA ILE A 97 6.48 8.31 6.68
C ILE A 97 5.15 7.97 7.35
N GLU A 98 5.04 8.14 8.68
CA GLU A 98 3.81 7.89 9.42
C GLU A 98 2.66 8.81 8.97
N LYS A 99 2.93 10.09 8.73
CA LYS A 99 1.93 11.03 8.19
C LYS A 99 1.49 10.65 6.79
N SER A 100 2.44 10.31 5.91
CA SER A 100 2.16 9.84 4.56
C SER A 100 1.31 8.56 4.57
N ALA A 101 1.66 7.58 5.41
CA ALA A 101 0.90 6.35 5.61
C ALA A 101 -0.52 6.64 6.10
N SER A 102 -0.69 7.58 7.04
CA SER A 102 -1.99 7.99 7.54
C SER A 102 -2.89 8.57 6.44
N ILE A 103 -2.36 9.44 5.58
CA ILE A 103 -3.09 10.02 4.43
C ILE A 103 -3.61 8.92 3.50
N ILE A 104 -2.75 7.94 3.19
CA ILE A 104 -3.12 6.80 2.33
C ILE A 104 -4.17 5.93 3.02
N ASN A 105 -3.94 5.54 4.26
CA ASN A 105 -4.84 4.66 5.01
C ASN A 105 -6.23 5.25 5.24
N GLN A 106 -6.34 6.58 5.34
CA GLN A 106 -7.62 7.30 5.44
C GLN A 106 -8.34 7.47 4.09
N GLY A 107 -7.76 6.96 3.00
CA GLY A 107 -8.35 7.04 1.66
C GLY A 107 -8.39 8.47 1.09
N GLN A 108 -7.57 9.39 1.60
CA GLN A 108 -7.58 10.78 1.14
C GLN A 108 -7.13 10.91 -0.31
N LEU A 109 -6.12 10.13 -0.74
CA LEU A 109 -5.68 10.09 -2.13
C LEU A 109 -6.75 9.54 -3.08
N ALA A 110 -7.51 8.53 -2.64
CA ALA A 110 -8.58 7.95 -3.45
C ALA A 110 -9.67 8.96 -3.80
N LYS A 111 -9.90 9.97 -2.95
CA LYS A 111 -10.86 11.04 -3.20
C LYS A 111 -10.46 12.00 -4.32
N LEU A 112 -9.17 12.03 -4.69
CA LEU A 112 -8.64 12.86 -5.77
C LEU A 112 -8.78 12.19 -7.15
N LEU A 113 -9.08 10.89 -7.17
CA LEU A 113 -9.30 10.18 -8.42
C LEU A 113 -10.68 10.49 -8.99
N PRO A 114 -10.82 10.61 -10.33
CA PRO A 114 -12.12 10.71 -10.95
C PRO A 114 -12.94 9.46 -10.58
N LYS A 115 -14.21 9.66 -10.23
CA LYS A 115 -15.13 8.54 -10.03
C LYS A 115 -15.25 7.82 -11.36
N GLN A 116 -14.64 6.63 -11.48
CA GLN A 116 -14.96 5.75 -12.60
C GLN A 116 -16.42 5.31 -12.44
N PRO A 117 -17.28 5.48 -13.47
CA PRO A 117 -18.55 4.79 -13.47
C PRO A 117 -18.23 3.28 -13.37
N LEU A 118 -18.83 2.60 -12.41
CA LEU A 118 -18.84 1.15 -12.38
C LEU A 118 -19.55 0.72 -13.67
N ASP A 119 -18.82 0.13 -14.61
CA ASP A 119 -19.41 -0.54 -15.78
C ASP A 119 -20.25 -1.71 -15.27
N THR A 120 -21.54 -1.44 -15.02
CA THR A 120 -22.52 -2.44 -14.59
C THR A 120 -22.98 -3.32 -15.77
N ASP A 121 -22.45 -3.12 -16.97
CA ASP A 121 -22.91 -3.76 -18.21
C ASP A 121 -22.08 -4.99 -18.64
N THR A 122 -21.27 -5.58 -17.76
CA THR A 122 -20.75 -6.91 -18.08
C THR A 122 -21.84 -7.94 -17.81
N GLN A 123 -22.79 -8.05 -18.74
CA GLN A 123 -23.68 -9.20 -18.83
C GLN A 123 -22.79 -10.43 -19.13
N ILE A 124 -22.61 -11.25 -18.12
CA ILE A 124 -22.01 -12.58 -18.25
C ILE A 124 -23.02 -13.44 -19.02
N HIS A 125 -22.71 -13.74 -20.27
CA HIS A 125 -23.40 -14.76 -21.08
C HIS A 125 -22.75 -16.11 -20.87
#